data_3eef42782094df7219ad9875679fe9c6
#
_entry.id   3eef42782094df7219ad9875679fe9c6
#
_cell.length_a   1.000
_cell.length_b   1.000
_cell.length_c   1.000
_cell.angle_alpha   90.00
_cell.angle_beta   90.00
_cell.angle_gamma   90.00
#
_symmetry.space_group_name_H-M   'P 1'
#
loop_
_entity.id
_entity.type
_entity.pdbx_description
1 polymer ?
#
loop_
_entity_poly.entity_id
_entity_poly.type
_entity_poly.pdbx_seq_one_letter_code
_entity_poly.pdbx_strand_id
1 'polypeptide(L)'
;RRESKLFDRPRGLCAQPCAANDSSLKTSTDAMTASSGNGSRSTNSEASMATHKITKGLDLPISGRPIQVIREQVRATRVAVVADDFPGMKPRMHVEEGQTVKRGQILFEDRKSDGVLHTSPGAGRVIGIHRGPRRVLQSVVIDLSEGERTGNPTEAECQTFASFSNKPEADLTRGEIRDLLVESGQWTALRTRPYSKVPGTSSEPAAIFVTAIDTAPLAPLPEVVLADQQEDFARGLRLVARLTEGKTYLCLREHSDLAKDIAKSTANHSEAPVVTEYFSGPHPAGNPGLHIHLLDPVHRNKTVWHIGYQDVASIGRLFATGRLDVERVISLAGPPVADPRLVRARLGACIEDVVGSDLASQTELRLISGSVLAGKKADGNSFGYLGRHERQVSVIAEGRERE
;
A
#
# COMPACT_ATOMS: atom_id res chain seq x y z
N ARG A 1 -52.32 9.08 18.10
CA ARG A 1 -52.89 10.32 17.47
C ARG A 1 -51.80 11.32 17.27
N ARG A 2 -51.34 11.47 16.06
CA ARG A 2 -50.90 12.58 15.20
C ARG A 2 -49.97 11.97 14.17
N GLU A 3 -50.44 11.76 13.05
CA GLU A 3 -50.58 12.47 11.77
C GLU A 3 -49.27 12.53 10.99
N SER A 4 -49.30 11.77 9.93
CA SER A 4 -48.44 11.75 8.76
C SER A 4 -48.44 13.09 8.02
N LYS A 5 -47.30 13.55 7.53
CA LYS A 5 -47.23 14.45 6.39
C LYS A 5 -46.27 13.88 5.34
N LEU A 6 -46.87 13.45 4.24
CA LEU A 6 -46.29 13.30 2.93
C LEU A 6 -45.71 14.64 2.47
N PHE A 7 -44.54 14.63 1.84
CA PHE A 7 -44.09 15.69 0.95
C PHE A 7 -43.95 15.16 -0.47
N ASP A 8 -44.73 15.76 -1.32
CA ASP A 8 -44.87 15.57 -2.75
C ASP A 8 -43.58 15.91 -3.52
N ARG A 9 -43.33 15.15 -4.58
CA ARG A 9 -42.33 15.46 -5.61
C ARG A 9 -43.04 16.16 -6.79
N PRO A 10 -42.49 17.20 -7.39
CA PRO A 10 -42.87 17.61 -8.74
C PRO A 10 -42.06 16.83 -9.81
N ARG A 11 -42.76 16.27 -10.74
CA ARG A 11 -42.29 15.75 -12.02
C ARG A 11 -42.16 16.88 -13.03
N GLY A 12 -41.15 16.74 -13.89
CA GLY A 12 -41.27 17.15 -15.28
C GLY A 12 -40.30 18.24 -15.70
N LEU A 13 -39.42 17.87 -16.65
CA LEU A 13 -39.33 18.52 -17.96
C LEU A 13 -38.27 17.84 -18.85
N CYS A 14 -38.79 17.30 -19.91
CA CYS A 14 -38.36 17.12 -21.30
C CYS A 14 -36.88 17.16 -21.68
N ALA A 15 -36.52 16.08 -22.32
CA ALA A 15 -35.41 15.92 -23.25
C ALA A 15 -35.67 16.67 -24.58
N GLN A 16 -34.63 17.28 -25.12
CA GLN A 16 -34.54 17.54 -26.59
C GLN A 16 -33.13 17.18 -27.07
N PRO A 17 -32.98 16.57 -28.25
CA PRO A 17 -31.72 16.14 -28.83
C PRO A 17 -31.07 17.27 -29.63
N CYS A 18 -29.75 17.48 -29.46
CA CYS A 18 -28.98 18.31 -30.41
C CYS A 18 -28.40 17.48 -31.53
N ALA A 19 -28.59 18.01 -32.74
CA ALA A 19 -28.28 17.45 -34.02
C ALA A 19 -26.77 17.37 -34.30
N ALA A 20 -26.43 16.38 -35.12
CA ALA A 20 -25.15 16.17 -35.75
C ALA A 20 -24.80 17.30 -36.72
N ASN A 21 -23.56 17.78 -36.69
CA ASN A 21 -22.98 18.54 -37.80
C ASN A 21 -21.87 17.71 -38.43
N ASP A 22 -22.17 17.32 -39.63
CA ASP A 22 -21.33 16.69 -40.64
C ASP A 22 -20.46 17.78 -41.29
N SER A 23 -19.16 17.65 -41.33
CA SER A 23 -18.28 18.41 -42.18
C SER A 23 -17.19 17.53 -42.76
N SER A 24 -17.46 17.06 -43.94
CA SER A 24 -16.54 16.48 -44.92
C SER A 24 -15.29 17.31 -45.13
N LEU A 25 -14.11 16.70 -45.04
CA LEU A 25 -12.88 17.24 -45.61
C LEU A 25 -12.21 16.20 -46.52
N LYS A 26 -11.93 16.67 -47.69
CA LYS A 26 -11.50 16.02 -48.90
C LYS A 26 -10.12 15.34 -48.76
N THR A 27 -10.05 14.16 -49.32
CA THR A 27 -8.85 13.45 -49.75
C THR A 27 -8.10 14.21 -50.86
N SER A 28 -6.79 14.37 -50.73
CA SER A 28 -5.86 14.57 -51.83
C SER A 28 -4.81 13.47 -51.81
N THR A 29 -4.90 12.60 -52.79
CA THR A 29 -3.86 11.65 -53.19
C THR A 29 -2.77 12.37 -53.96
N ASP A 30 -1.52 12.21 -53.52
CA ASP A 30 -0.37 12.38 -54.40
C ASP A 30 0.56 11.19 -54.26
N ALA A 31 0.72 10.48 -55.33
CA ALA A 31 1.62 9.37 -55.52
C ALA A 31 2.99 9.90 -55.95
N MET A 32 4.07 9.51 -55.26
CA MET A 32 5.41 9.57 -55.84
C MET A 32 6.26 8.36 -55.47
N THR A 33 6.61 7.70 -56.47
CA THR A 33 7.60 6.67 -56.83
C THR A 33 8.68 6.25 -55.85
N ALA A 34 8.87 4.96 -55.84
CA ALA A 34 9.87 4.17 -55.14
C ALA A 34 11.33 4.46 -55.56
N SER A 35 12.23 4.50 -54.59
CA SER A 35 13.63 4.26 -54.81
C SER A 35 14.10 3.23 -53.74
N SER A 36 14.56 2.11 -54.27
CA SER A 36 15.14 0.98 -53.55
C SER A 36 16.54 1.37 -52.99
N GLY A 37 16.64 1.43 -51.65
CA GLY A 37 17.90 1.51 -50.92
C GLY A 37 17.94 0.47 -49.87
N ASN A 38 18.68 -0.64 -50.11
CA ASN A 38 18.92 -1.74 -49.22
C ASN A 38 19.91 -1.27 -48.13
N GLY A 39 19.43 -0.91 -46.96
CA GLY A 39 20.22 -0.61 -45.77
C GLY A 39 19.66 -1.37 -44.60
N SER A 40 20.32 -2.44 -44.22
CA SER A 40 20.05 -3.19 -43.00
C SER A 40 20.24 -2.27 -41.78
N ARG A 41 19.16 -1.63 -41.34
CA ARG A 41 19.09 -1.00 -40.02
C ARG A 41 18.75 -2.07 -38.99
N SER A 42 19.74 -2.39 -38.18
CA SER A 42 19.50 -3.05 -36.91
C SER A 42 18.53 -2.17 -36.10
N THR A 43 17.29 -2.59 -36.04
CA THR A 43 16.29 -1.97 -35.16
C THR A 43 16.55 -2.48 -33.74
N ASN A 44 17.47 -1.86 -33.02
CA ASN A 44 17.36 -1.77 -31.58
C ASN A 44 16.15 -0.88 -31.30
N SER A 45 14.97 -1.48 -31.21
CA SER A 45 13.82 -0.80 -30.65
C SER A 45 14.03 -0.69 -29.15
N GLU A 46 14.69 0.37 -28.70
CA GLU A 46 14.42 0.90 -27.36
C GLU A 46 12.94 1.23 -27.36
N ALA A 47 12.13 0.35 -26.78
CA ALA A 47 10.73 0.64 -26.53
C ALA A 47 10.69 1.92 -25.68
N SER A 48 10.26 3.02 -26.28
CA SER A 48 10.04 4.28 -25.59
C SER A 48 9.04 4.00 -24.47
N MET A 49 9.56 3.87 -23.24
CA MET A 49 8.72 3.69 -22.05
C MET A 49 7.86 4.94 -21.89
N ALA A 50 6.55 4.77 -21.93
CA ALA A 50 5.63 5.91 -21.85
C ALA A 50 5.67 6.53 -20.45
N THR A 51 5.91 7.84 -20.38
CA THR A 51 5.81 8.61 -19.14
C THR A 51 4.46 9.32 -19.08
N HIS A 52 3.70 9.07 -18.01
CA HIS A 52 2.44 9.75 -17.73
C HIS A 52 2.70 11.03 -16.94
N LYS A 53 2.65 12.17 -17.62
CA LYS A 53 2.87 13.48 -17.00
C LYS A 53 1.57 14.03 -16.42
N ILE A 54 1.50 14.16 -15.11
CA ILE A 54 0.37 14.73 -14.38
C ILE A 54 0.60 16.23 -14.23
N THR A 55 -0.30 17.02 -14.80
CA THR A 55 -0.21 18.50 -14.76
C THR A 55 -1.19 19.12 -13.77
N LYS A 56 -2.25 18.38 -13.40
CA LYS A 56 -3.26 18.83 -12.43
C LYS A 56 -2.96 18.20 -11.09
N GLY A 57 -2.68 19.02 -10.10
CA GLY A 57 -2.36 18.57 -8.74
C GLY A 57 -1.79 19.72 -7.92
N LEU A 58 -1.35 19.41 -6.71
CA LEU A 58 -0.79 20.36 -5.78
C LEU A 58 0.32 19.72 -4.96
N ASP A 59 1.50 20.31 -4.98
CA ASP A 59 2.53 20.06 -3.98
C ASP A 59 2.29 20.98 -2.80
N LEU A 60 1.82 20.41 -1.70
CA LEU A 60 1.50 21.17 -0.49
C LEU A 60 2.76 21.80 0.08
N PRO A 61 2.81 23.14 0.27
CA PRO A 61 3.99 23.84 0.81
C PRO A 61 4.05 23.70 2.34
N ILE A 62 4.34 22.48 2.82
CA ILE A 62 4.51 22.18 4.24
C ILE A 62 6.01 22.07 4.56
N SER A 63 6.43 22.68 5.68
CA SER A 63 7.79 22.57 6.20
C SER A 63 8.04 21.25 6.94
N GLY A 64 9.27 20.99 7.37
CA GLY A 64 9.63 19.79 8.09
C GLY A 64 9.71 18.55 7.16
N ARG A 65 10.26 18.74 5.94
CA ARG A 65 10.53 17.63 5.00
C ARG A 65 11.61 16.73 5.56
N PRO A 66 11.44 15.38 5.48
CA PRO A 66 12.42 14.45 6.00
C PRO A 66 13.68 14.44 5.14
N ILE A 67 14.83 14.37 5.80
CA ILE A 67 16.08 13.99 5.14
C ILE A 67 15.91 12.54 4.67
N GLN A 68 16.17 12.30 3.37
CA GLN A 68 15.97 10.99 2.73
C GLN A 68 17.15 10.05 3.05
N VAL A 69 17.40 9.84 4.34
CA VAL A 69 18.41 8.92 4.88
C VAL A 69 17.76 8.13 6.02
N ILE A 70 17.85 6.83 5.96
CA ILE A 70 17.37 5.94 7.03
C ILE A 70 18.42 5.98 8.15
N ARG A 71 18.05 6.49 9.32
CA ARG A 71 19.03 6.72 10.40
C ARG A 71 19.01 5.64 11.48
N GLU A 72 17.85 5.35 12.04
CA GLU A 72 17.74 4.54 13.24
C GLU A 72 16.56 3.57 13.20
N GLN A 73 16.61 2.60 14.09
CA GLN A 73 15.49 1.69 14.34
C GLN A 73 14.73 2.16 15.58
N VAL A 74 13.42 2.39 15.40
CA VAL A 74 12.51 2.69 16.51
C VAL A 74 12.25 1.42 17.31
N ARG A 75 12.49 1.48 18.62
CA ARG A 75 12.15 0.40 19.55
C ARG A 75 10.70 0.54 19.98
N ALA A 76 9.79 -0.02 19.21
CA ALA A 76 8.39 -0.05 19.60
C ALA A 76 8.22 -0.95 20.85
N THR A 77 7.49 -0.45 21.83
CA THR A 77 7.10 -1.23 23.02
C THR A 77 5.80 -1.97 22.80
N ARG A 78 4.91 -1.38 22.01
CA ARG A 78 3.57 -1.89 21.70
C ARG A 78 3.30 -1.82 20.22
N VAL A 79 2.48 -2.75 19.74
CA VAL A 79 1.95 -2.74 18.38
C VAL A 79 0.45 -2.99 18.38
N ALA A 80 -0.22 -2.55 17.32
CA ALA A 80 -1.63 -2.87 17.16
C ALA A 80 -2.01 -3.20 15.71
N VAL A 81 -3.06 -4.00 15.57
CA VAL A 81 -3.83 -4.12 14.32
C VAL A 81 -5.05 -3.22 14.45
N VAL A 82 -5.10 -2.15 13.64
CA VAL A 82 -6.18 -1.16 13.65
C VAL A 82 -7.25 -1.58 12.65
N ALA A 83 -8.47 -1.78 13.12
CA ALA A 83 -9.56 -2.31 12.29
C ALA A 83 -10.02 -1.35 11.18
N ASP A 84 -9.86 -0.04 11.40
CA ASP A 84 -10.19 1.00 10.42
C ASP A 84 -9.34 0.95 9.13
N ASP A 85 -8.25 0.20 9.13
CA ASP A 85 -7.43 -0.02 7.93
C ASP A 85 -8.07 -1.02 6.95
N PHE A 86 -9.11 -1.74 7.40
CA PHE A 86 -9.77 -2.81 6.66
C PHE A 86 -11.27 -2.52 6.45
N PRO A 87 -11.63 -1.69 5.45
CA PRO A 87 -13.00 -1.25 5.21
C PRO A 87 -13.99 -2.40 5.06
N GLY A 88 -15.02 -2.41 5.90
CA GLY A 88 -16.11 -3.36 5.83
C GLY A 88 -15.85 -4.72 6.48
N MET A 89 -14.68 -4.94 7.07
CA MET A 89 -14.31 -6.14 7.80
C MET A 89 -15.26 -6.40 8.99
N LYS A 90 -15.56 -7.68 9.24
CA LYS A 90 -16.27 -8.15 10.44
C LYS A 90 -15.45 -9.23 11.14
N PRO A 91 -14.83 -8.93 12.30
CA PRO A 91 -13.91 -9.86 12.94
C PRO A 91 -14.64 -11.04 13.61
N ARG A 92 -14.05 -12.24 13.48
CA ARG A 92 -14.19 -13.34 14.41
C ARG A 92 -12.87 -13.47 15.15
N MET A 93 -12.90 -13.19 16.46
CA MET A 93 -11.69 -13.21 17.29
C MET A 93 -11.22 -14.64 17.52
N HIS A 94 -9.90 -14.83 17.49
CA HIS A 94 -9.20 -16.07 17.84
C HIS A 94 -8.34 -15.89 19.09
N VAL A 95 -8.30 -14.70 19.66
CA VAL A 95 -7.51 -14.37 20.85
C VAL A 95 -8.36 -13.60 21.86
N GLU A 96 -7.91 -13.65 23.12
CA GLU A 96 -8.50 -12.92 24.24
C GLU A 96 -7.46 -12.00 24.90
N GLU A 97 -7.93 -11.00 25.65
CA GLU A 97 -7.03 -10.15 26.45
C GLU A 97 -6.28 -10.99 27.50
N GLY A 98 -5.00 -10.68 27.66
CA GLY A 98 -4.09 -11.42 28.54
C GLY A 98 -3.38 -12.59 27.87
N GLN A 99 -3.83 -13.07 26.72
CA GLN A 99 -3.20 -14.17 26.00
C GLN A 99 -1.84 -13.76 25.41
N THR A 100 -0.86 -14.66 25.46
CA THR A 100 0.41 -14.51 24.74
C THR A 100 0.25 -14.99 23.30
N VAL A 101 0.78 -14.22 22.35
CA VAL A 101 0.72 -14.51 20.92
C VAL A 101 2.13 -14.47 20.32
N LYS A 102 2.31 -15.22 19.22
CA LYS A 102 3.54 -15.19 18.42
C LYS A 102 3.42 -14.17 17.29
N ARG A 103 4.54 -13.69 16.76
CA ARG A 103 4.56 -12.95 15.49
C ARG A 103 4.00 -13.85 14.36
N GLY A 104 3.02 -13.37 13.63
CA GLY A 104 2.33 -14.14 12.58
C GLY A 104 1.19 -15.03 13.07
N GLN A 105 0.94 -15.13 14.39
CA GLN A 105 -0.21 -15.87 14.91
C GLN A 105 -1.52 -15.17 14.57
N ILE A 106 -2.55 -15.92 14.23
CA ILE A 106 -3.89 -15.40 13.90
C ILE A 106 -4.50 -14.70 15.10
N LEU A 107 -4.91 -13.44 14.92
CA LEU A 107 -5.65 -12.66 15.91
C LEU A 107 -7.15 -12.72 15.67
N PHE A 108 -7.56 -12.60 14.43
CA PHE A 108 -8.95 -12.70 13.99
C PHE A 108 -9.04 -12.97 12.49
N GLU A 109 -10.18 -13.48 12.06
CA GLU A 109 -10.54 -13.64 10.65
C GLU A 109 -11.66 -12.69 10.24
N ASP A 110 -11.75 -12.34 8.96
CA ASP A 110 -12.85 -11.54 8.43
C ASP A 110 -14.02 -12.45 8.00
N ARG A 111 -15.14 -12.35 8.70
CA ARG A 111 -16.37 -13.11 8.40
C ARG A 111 -17.06 -12.71 7.09
N LYS A 112 -16.64 -11.61 6.47
CA LYS A 112 -17.23 -11.11 5.21
C LYS A 112 -16.39 -11.40 3.99
N SER A 113 -15.08 -11.54 4.19
CA SER A 113 -14.12 -11.89 3.15
C SER A 113 -13.57 -13.26 3.50
N ASP A 114 -14.16 -14.30 2.92
CA ASP A 114 -13.87 -15.68 3.26
C ASP A 114 -12.36 -15.98 3.17
N GLY A 115 -11.84 -16.63 4.22
CA GLY A 115 -10.46 -17.04 4.34
C GLY A 115 -9.46 -15.93 4.68
N VAL A 116 -9.85 -14.66 4.81
CA VAL A 116 -8.92 -13.56 5.14
C VAL A 116 -8.56 -13.58 6.61
N LEU A 117 -7.27 -13.78 6.90
CA LEU A 117 -6.69 -13.85 8.24
C LEU A 117 -5.93 -12.57 8.56
N HIS A 118 -6.09 -12.09 9.79
CA HIS A 118 -5.35 -10.98 10.35
C HIS A 118 -4.43 -11.50 11.46
N THR A 119 -3.13 -11.34 11.29
CA THR A 119 -2.12 -11.93 12.16
C THR A 119 -1.42 -10.88 13.01
N SER A 120 -0.76 -11.34 14.08
CA SER A 120 -0.03 -10.48 14.99
C SER A 120 1.24 -9.91 14.33
N PRO A 121 1.45 -8.58 14.35
CA PRO A 121 2.67 -7.95 13.86
C PRO A 121 3.87 -8.09 14.84
N GLY A 122 3.72 -8.82 15.93
CA GLY A 122 4.79 -9.09 16.88
C GLY A 122 4.38 -10.13 17.93
N ALA A 123 5.39 -10.75 18.55
CA ALA A 123 5.19 -11.63 19.68
C ALA A 123 5.02 -10.81 20.96
N GLY A 124 4.17 -11.26 21.87
CA GLY A 124 3.94 -10.58 23.12
C GLY A 124 2.58 -10.90 23.73
N ARG A 125 2.10 -10.04 24.60
CA ARG A 125 0.83 -10.21 25.32
C ARG A 125 -0.24 -9.30 24.75
N VAL A 126 -1.43 -9.83 24.45
CA VAL A 126 -2.59 -9.03 24.10
C VAL A 126 -3.04 -8.25 25.34
N ILE A 127 -2.89 -6.92 25.30
CA ILE A 127 -3.23 -6.04 26.42
C ILE A 127 -4.53 -5.28 26.24
N GLY A 128 -5.11 -5.32 25.03
CA GLY A 128 -6.39 -4.67 24.76
C GLY A 128 -7.04 -5.15 23.46
N ILE A 129 -8.33 -5.40 23.53
CA ILE A 129 -9.22 -5.62 22.37
C ILE A 129 -10.25 -4.49 22.40
N HIS A 130 -9.86 -3.34 21.87
CA HIS A 130 -10.68 -2.14 21.95
C HIS A 130 -11.90 -2.22 21.04
N ARG A 131 -13.04 -1.82 21.56
CA ARG A 131 -14.30 -1.81 20.84
C ARG A 131 -15.00 -0.47 21.00
N GLY A 132 -15.47 0.08 19.90
CA GLY A 132 -16.24 1.30 19.85
C GLY A 132 -17.76 1.08 19.97
N PRO A 133 -18.56 2.07 19.58
CA PRO A 133 -20.01 1.99 19.54
C PRO A 133 -20.48 0.74 18.79
N ARG A 134 -21.57 0.15 19.25
CA ARG A 134 -22.12 -1.13 18.70
C ARG A 134 -21.12 -2.29 18.71
N ARG A 135 -20.12 -2.25 19.60
CA ARG A 135 -19.08 -3.27 19.74
C ARG A 135 -18.22 -3.49 18.47
N VAL A 136 -18.13 -2.49 17.61
CA VAL A 136 -17.23 -2.53 16.45
C VAL A 136 -15.79 -2.59 16.95
N LEU A 137 -15.00 -3.52 16.41
CA LEU A 137 -13.57 -3.61 16.72
C LEU A 137 -12.88 -2.31 16.27
N GLN A 138 -12.06 -1.74 17.16
CA GLN A 138 -11.19 -0.60 16.87
C GLN A 138 -9.75 -1.03 16.69
N SER A 139 -9.23 -1.78 17.65
CA SER A 139 -7.86 -2.32 17.56
C SER A 139 -7.67 -3.53 18.46
N VAL A 140 -6.64 -4.33 18.12
CA VAL A 140 -6.06 -5.37 18.97
C VAL A 140 -4.64 -4.93 19.29
N VAL A 141 -4.35 -4.68 20.57
CA VAL A 141 -3.08 -4.13 21.05
C VAL A 141 -2.26 -5.23 21.71
N ILE A 142 -0.98 -5.29 21.34
CA ILE A 142 -0.02 -6.28 21.85
C ILE A 142 1.14 -5.54 22.50
N ASP A 143 1.42 -5.85 23.74
CA ASP A 143 2.63 -5.47 24.45
C ASP A 143 3.73 -6.44 24.04
N LEU A 144 4.78 -5.92 23.40
CA LEU A 144 5.81 -6.73 22.77
C LEU A 144 6.71 -7.41 23.79
N SER A 145 7.14 -8.63 23.47
CA SER A 145 8.17 -9.34 24.22
C SER A 145 9.53 -8.60 24.14
N GLU A 146 10.43 -8.92 25.03
CA GLU A 146 11.78 -8.31 25.05
C GLU A 146 12.54 -8.64 23.75
N GLY A 147 12.43 -9.87 23.24
CA GLY A 147 13.03 -10.25 21.95
C GLY A 147 12.54 -9.38 20.80
N GLU A 148 11.24 -9.06 20.75
CA GLU A 148 10.65 -8.18 19.75
C GLU A 148 11.08 -6.71 19.92
N ARG A 149 11.15 -6.21 21.15
CA ARG A 149 11.58 -4.82 21.44
C ARG A 149 13.04 -4.58 21.07
N THR A 150 13.87 -5.59 21.23
CA THR A 150 15.31 -5.53 20.88
C THR A 150 15.60 -5.89 19.42
N GLY A 151 14.56 -6.30 18.64
CA GLY A 151 14.71 -6.70 17.25
C GLY A 151 15.23 -8.13 17.05
N ASN A 152 15.35 -8.92 18.12
CA ASN A 152 15.89 -10.28 18.11
C ASN A 152 14.87 -11.29 18.69
N PRO A 153 13.70 -11.49 18.07
CA PRO A 153 12.75 -12.47 18.54
C PRO A 153 13.31 -13.89 18.37
N THR A 154 13.06 -14.71 19.37
CA THR A 154 13.41 -16.13 19.34
C THR A 154 12.58 -16.88 18.31
N GLU A 155 13.00 -18.09 17.93
CA GLU A 155 12.20 -18.94 17.03
C GLU A 155 10.84 -19.31 17.65
N ALA A 156 10.79 -19.50 18.96
CA ALA A 156 9.56 -19.77 19.70
C ALA A 156 8.54 -18.62 19.65
N GLU A 157 9.01 -17.38 19.49
CA GLU A 157 8.19 -16.18 19.35
C GLU A 157 7.67 -15.97 17.93
N CYS A 158 8.18 -16.69 16.94
CA CYS A 158 7.74 -16.60 15.55
C CYS A 158 6.83 -17.77 15.20
N GLN A 159 5.77 -17.49 14.44
CA GLN A 159 4.88 -18.51 13.91
C GLN A 159 5.59 -19.22 12.74
N THR A 160 5.59 -20.54 12.75
CA THR A 160 5.96 -21.36 11.61
C THR A 160 4.72 -21.55 10.73
N PHE A 161 4.86 -21.32 9.43
CA PHE A 161 3.76 -21.44 8.47
C PHE A 161 3.79 -22.80 7.80
N ALA A 162 2.69 -23.54 7.87
CA ALA A 162 2.57 -24.86 7.24
C ALA A 162 2.63 -24.79 5.72
N SER A 163 2.19 -23.66 5.14
CA SER A 163 2.24 -23.39 3.69
C SER A 163 3.63 -23.01 3.18
N PHE A 164 4.62 -22.83 4.05
CA PHE A 164 6.00 -22.55 3.63
C PHE A 164 6.71 -23.83 3.20
N SER A 165 6.92 -24.00 1.91
CA SER A 165 7.49 -25.21 1.34
C SER A 165 9.00 -25.15 1.13
N ASN A 166 9.64 -24.00 1.28
CA ASN A 166 11.06 -23.75 0.95
C ASN A 166 11.47 -24.19 -0.47
N LYS A 167 10.51 -24.24 -1.40
CA LYS A 167 10.76 -24.54 -2.81
C LYS A 167 11.41 -23.35 -3.53
N PRO A 168 12.18 -23.60 -4.61
CA PRO A 168 12.57 -22.54 -5.54
C PRO A 168 11.35 -21.77 -6.03
N GLU A 169 11.48 -20.46 -6.21
CA GLU A 169 10.40 -19.56 -6.63
C GLU A 169 9.69 -20.05 -7.92
N ALA A 170 10.48 -20.56 -8.88
CA ALA A 170 9.96 -21.06 -10.16
C ALA A 170 8.99 -22.25 -10.00
N ASP A 171 9.18 -23.06 -8.97
CA ASP A 171 8.41 -24.30 -8.75
C ASP A 171 7.13 -24.07 -7.91
N LEU A 172 6.93 -22.85 -7.40
CA LEU A 172 5.74 -22.51 -6.64
C LEU A 172 4.53 -22.40 -7.56
N THR A 173 3.42 -22.96 -7.17
CA THR A 173 2.12 -22.74 -7.83
C THR A 173 1.45 -21.47 -7.33
N ARG A 174 0.50 -20.91 -8.10
CA ARG A 174 -0.35 -19.78 -7.65
C ARG A 174 -1.06 -20.10 -6.33
N GLY A 175 -1.50 -21.36 -6.17
CA GLY A 175 -2.15 -21.83 -4.94
C GLY A 175 -1.22 -21.73 -3.73
N GLU A 176 0.01 -22.26 -3.83
CA GLU A 176 1.00 -22.21 -2.76
C GLU A 176 1.39 -20.77 -2.41
N ILE A 177 1.52 -19.89 -3.41
CA ILE A 177 1.76 -18.45 -3.18
C ILE A 177 0.60 -17.85 -2.36
N ARG A 178 -0.63 -18.05 -2.79
CA ARG A 178 -1.82 -17.57 -2.08
C ARG A 178 -1.90 -18.12 -0.67
N ASP A 179 -1.72 -19.41 -0.50
CA ASP A 179 -1.90 -20.09 0.78
C ASP A 179 -0.91 -19.56 1.85
N LEU A 180 0.36 -19.33 1.47
CA LEU A 180 1.34 -18.72 2.38
C LEU A 180 1.02 -17.25 2.68
N LEU A 181 0.59 -16.48 1.69
CA LEU A 181 0.17 -15.09 1.92
C LEU A 181 -1.03 -14.99 2.86
N VAL A 182 -1.96 -15.91 2.75
CA VAL A 182 -3.16 -15.99 3.61
C VAL A 182 -2.76 -16.41 5.02
N GLU A 183 -2.05 -17.52 5.18
CA GLU A 183 -1.65 -18.03 6.49
C GLU A 183 -0.80 -17.04 7.28
N SER A 184 0.14 -16.37 6.61
CA SER A 184 1.00 -15.36 7.23
C SER A 184 0.29 -14.02 7.54
N GLY A 185 -0.91 -13.79 6.98
CA GLY A 185 -1.62 -12.50 7.05
C GLY A 185 -1.11 -11.45 6.05
N GLN A 186 -0.09 -11.75 5.24
CA GLN A 186 0.40 -10.82 4.20
C GLN A 186 -0.62 -10.58 3.09
N TRP A 187 -1.61 -11.46 2.94
CA TRP A 187 -2.75 -11.25 2.05
C TRP A 187 -3.46 -9.91 2.29
N THR A 188 -3.46 -9.43 3.54
CA THR A 188 -4.06 -8.14 3.92
C THR A 188 -3.33 -6.91 3.35
N ALA A 189 -2.16 -7.08 2.73
CA ALA A 189 -1.46 -6.03 2.00
C ALA A 189 -2.16 -5.66 0.69
N LEU A 190 -2.89 -6.61 0.09
CA LEU A 190 -3.63 -6.42 -1.15
C LEU A 190 -4.92 -5.62 -0.90
N ARG A 191 -5.20 -4.67 -1.78
CA ARG A 191 -6.41 -3.85 -1.72
C ARG A 191 -7.11 -3.83 -3.06
N THR A 192 -8.43 -4.03 -3.05
CA THR A 192 -9.25 -4.00 -4.27
C THR A 192 -9.57 -2.57 -4.73
N ARG A 193 -9.76 -2.38 -5.99
CA ARG A 193 -10.50 -1.25 -6.57
C ARG A 193 -11.64 -1.80 -7.44
N PRO A 194 -12.85 -1.31 -7.26
CA PRO A 194 -13.33 -0.32 -6.30
C PRO A 194 -13.32 -0.81 -4.85
N TYR A 195 -13.64 0.10 -3.91
CA TYR A 195 -13.92 -0.08 -2.46
C TYR A 195 -12.73 -0.26 -1.52
N SER A 196 -11.50 -0.46 -1.99
CA SER A 196 -10.30 -0.56 -1.15
C SER A 196 -10.38 -1.60 -0.02
N LYS A 197 -11.05 -2.72 -0.26
CA LYS A 197 -11.17 -3.85 0.67
C LYS A 197 -10.01 -4.82 0.47
N VAL A 198 -9.73 -5.64 1.47
CA VAL A 198 -8.91 -6.83 1.28
C VAL A 198 -9.69 -7.80 0.36
N PRO A 199 -9.07 -8.33 -0.71
CA PRO A 199 -9.75 -9.29 -1.58
C PRO A 199 -10.06 -10.59 -0.85
N GLY A 200 -11.20 -11.22 -1.18
CA GLY A 200 -11.47 -12.59 -0.75
C GLY A 200 -10.43 -13.54 -1.34
N THR A 201 -10.05 -14.57 -0.61
CA THR A 201 -8.94 -15.47 -1.00
C THR A 201 -9.22 -16.27 -2.27
N SER A 202 -10.48 -16.45 -2.64
CA SER A 202 -10.93 -17.10 -3.87
C SER A 202 -11.14 -16.13 -5.05
N SER A 203 -10.98 -14.80 -4.83
CA SER A 203 -11.17 -13.81 -5.88
C SER A 203 -9.92 -13.64 -6.76
N GLU A 204 -10.12 -13.27 -8.01
CA GLU A 204 -9.06 -13.00 -8.98
C GLU A 204 -9.18 -11.57 -9.50
N PRO A 205 -8.05 -10.83 -9.61
CA PRO A 205 -8.06 -9.49 -10.18
C PRO A 205 -7.86 -9.53 -11.69
N ALA A 206 -8.47 -8.58 -12.40
CA ALA A 206 -8.18 -8.36 -13.81
C ALA A 206 -6.75 -7.83 -14.06
N ALA A 207 -6.19 -7.12 -13.08
CA ALA A 207 -4.81 -6.64 -13.09
C ALA A 207 -4.36 -6.33 -11.65
N ILE A 208 -3.03 -6.29 -11.44
CA ILE A 208 -2.42 -5.86 -10.18
C ILE A 208 -1.53 -4.64 -10.41
N PHE A 209 -1.62 -3.65 -9.51
CA PHE A 209 -0.83 -2.43 -9.54
C PHE A 209 0.13 -2.41 -8.36
N VAL A 210 1.42 -2.43 -8.65
CA VAL A 210 2.50 -2.23 -7.67
C VAL A 210 2.91 -0.77 -7.71
N THR A 211 2.65 -0.04 -6.63
CA THR A 211 2.94 1.39 -6.56
C THR A 211 4.27 1.61 -5.87
N ALA A 212 5.30 1.98 -6.65
CA ALA A 212 6.64 2.34 -6.18
C ALA A 212 6.98 3.80 -6.52
N ILE A 213 5.99 4.67 -6.40
CA ILE A 213 6.09 6.12 -6.40
C ILE A 213 5.19 6.66 -5.28
N ASP A 214 5.68 7.67 -4.57
CA ASP A 214 4.90 8.39 -3.57
C ASP A 214 5.09 9.90 -3.76
N THR A 215 3.98 10.61 -3.92
CA THR A 215 3.95 12.08 -4.05
C THR A 215 3.16 12.72 -2.92
N ALA A 216 2.82 11.96 -1.87
CA ALA A 216 2.22 12.55 -0.67
C ALA A 216 3.22 13.53 -0.02
N PRO A 217 2.75 14.65 0.54
CA PRO A 217 3.62 15.56 1.26
C PRO A 217 4.39 14.84 2.36
N LEU A 218 5.69 15.10 2.46
CA LEU A 218 6.59 14.53 3.48
C LEU A 218 6.83 13.00 3.36
N ALA A 219 6.47 12.38 2.26
CA ALA A 219 6.64 10.94 2.06
C ALA A 219 8.12 10.52 1.90
N PRO A 220 8.45 9.27 2.27
CA PRO A 220 9.75 8.69 1.96
C PRO A 220 9.87 8.39 0.46
N LEU A 221 11.07 8.50 -0.08
CA LEU A 221 11.36 8.12 -1.47
C LEU A 221 11.49 6.58 -1.57
N PRO A 222 10.72 5.92 -2.45
CA PRO A 222 10.79 4.47 -2.61
C PRO A 222 12.19 3.96 -2.96
N GLU A 223 12.96 4.73 -3.73
CA GLU A 223 14.34 4.40 -4.12
C GLU A 223 15.26 4.27 -2.89
N VAL A 224 15.09 5.17 -1.91
CA VAL A 224 15.85 5.14 -0.67
C VAL A 224 15.42 3.99 0.22
N VAL A 225 14.12 3.75 0.30
CA VAL A 225 13.55 2.70 1.14
C VAL A 225 13.92 1.30 0.64
N LEU A 226 13.96 1.10 -0.67
CA LEU A 226 14.25 -0.19 -1.30
C LEU A 226 15.75 -0.43 -1.57
N ALA A 227 16.62 0.51 -1.25
CA ALA A 227 18.04 0.44 -1.61
C ALA A 227 18.73 -0.85 -1.11
N ASP A 228 18.37 -1.31 0.07
CA ASP A 228 18.91 -2.54 0.70
C ASP A 228 17.97 -3.76 0.59
N GLN A 229 16.85 -3.65 -0.14
CA GLN A 229 15.80 -4.67 -0.28
C GLN A 229 15.46 -5.00 -1.74
N GLN A 230 16.33 -4.65 -2.68
CA GLN A 230 16.05 -4.77 -4.12
C GLN A 230 15.78 -6.21 -4.54
N GLU A 231 16.53 -7.19 -4.01
CA GLU A 231 16.34 -8.60 -4.31
C GLU A 231 15.00 -9.11 -3.77
N ASP A 232 14.68 -8.77 -2.54
CA ASP A 232 13.38 -9.12 -1.92
C ASP A 232 12.22 -8.48 -2.67
N PHE A 233 12.37 -7.21 -3.08
CA PHE A 233 11.37 -6.53 -3.90
C PHE A 233 11.18 -7.20 -5.26
N ALA A 234 12.26 -7.55 -5.95
CA ALA A 234 12.19 -8.23 -7.25
C ALA A 234 11.52 -9.61 -7.13
N ARG A 235 11.89 -10.40 -6.10
CA ARG A 235 11.25 -11.68 -5.78
C ARG A 235 9.76 -11.49 -5.50
N GLY A 236 9.41 -10.56 -4.62
CA GLY A 236 8.01 -10.26 -4.30
C GLY A 236 7.20 -9.81 -5.50
N LEU A 237 7.78 -9.02 -6.40
CA LEU A 237 7.13 -8.58 -7.64
C LEU A 237 6.78 -9.77 -8.55
N ARG A 238 7.71 -10.72 -8.75
CA ARG A 238 7.46 -11.92 -9.54
C ARG A 238 6.37 -12.80 -8.93
N LEU A 239 6.37 -12.96 -7.60
CA LEU A 239 5.35 -13.72 -6.87
C LEU A 239 3.96 -13.06 -6.97
N VAL A 240 3.89 -11.74 -6.77
CA VAL A 240 2.64 -10.97 -6.89
C VAL A 240 2.10 -11.03 -8.32
N ALA A 241 2.97 -10.97 -9.33
CA ALA A 241 2.57 -11.07 -10.72
C ALA A 241 1.84 -12.40 -11.04
N ARG A 242 2.17 -13.47 -10.36
CA ARG A 242 1.53 -14.79 -10.53
C ARG A 242 0.15 -14.92 -9.89
N LEU A 243 -0.29 -13.90 -9.12
CA LEU A 243 -1.64 -13.89 -8.53
C LEU A 243 -2.74 -13.48 -9.52
N THR A 244 -2.38 -13.07 -10.73
CA THR A 244 -3.33 -12.70 -11.80
C THR A 244 -2.94 -13.36 -13.12
N GLU A 245 -3.91 -13.58 -13.98
CA GLU A 245 -3.67 -13.91 -15.40
C GLU A 245 -3.56 -12.66 -16.27
N GLY A 246 -3.97 -11.52 -15.70
CA GLY A 246 -3.85 -10.23 -16.34
C GLY A 246 -2.47 -9.61 -16.19
N LYS A 247 -2.37 -8.32 -16.48
CA LYS A 247 -1.13 -7.57 -16.37
C LYS A 247 -0.83 -7.19 -14.93
N THR A 248 0.45 -7.19 -14.58
CA THR A 248 0.94 -6.51 -13.38
C THR A 248 1.64 -5.22 -13.79
N TYR A 249 1.14 -4.10 -13.33
CA TYR A 249 1.72 -2.79 -13.59
C TYR A 249 2.65 -2.38 -12.45
N LEU A 250 3.94 -2.15 -12.77
CA LEU A 250 4.90 -1.55 -11.86
C LEU A 250 4.93 -0.04 -12.14
N CYS A 251 4.36 0.76 -11.24
CA CYS A 251 4.28 2.21 -11.36
C CYS A 251 5.45 2.87 -10.62
N LEU A 252 6.32 3.55 -11.36
CA LEU A 252 7.55 4.17 -10.88
C LEU A 252 7.54 5.69 -11.12
N ARG A 253 8.43 6.38 -10.42
CA ARG A 253 8.75 7.77 -10.71
C ARG A 253 9.55 7.83 -12.02
N GLU A 254 9.33 8.87 -12.82
CA GLU A 254 10.15 9.20 -13.97
C GLU A 254 11.64 9.29 -13.56
N HIS A 255 12.50 8.68 -14.34
CA HIS A 255 13.94 8.54 -14.08
C HIS A 255 14.32 7.78 -12.80
N SER A 256 13.44 6.91 -12.27
CA SER A 256 13.78 6.06 -11.14
C SER A 256 14.81 4.99 -11.55
N ASP A 257 15.92 4.90 -10.81
CA ASP A 257 16.96 3.88 -11.06
C ASP A 257 16.49 2.46 -10.67
N LEU A 258 15.47 2.34 -9.83
CA LEU A 258 14.85 1.05 -9.49
C LEU A 258 14.41 0.25 -10.72
N ALA A 259 13.99 0.94 -11.79
CA ALA A 259 13.56 0.29 -13.01
C ALA A 259 14.66 -0.53 -13.69
N LYS A 260 15.90 -0.03 -13.67
CA LYS A 260 17.03 -0.68 -14.33
C LYS A 260 17.42 -1.98 -13.65
N ASP A 261 17.37 -1.98 -12.32
CA ASP A 261 17.76 -3.12 -11.50
C ASP A 261 16.65 -4.19 -11.48
N ILE A 262 15.41 -3.77 -11.42
CA ILE A 262 14.24 -4.66 -11.48
C ILE A 262 14.10 -5.27 -12.89
N ALA A 263 14.27 -4.48 -13.95
CA ALA A 263 14.18 -4.99 -15.31
C ALA A 263 15.21 -6.10 -15.58
N LYS A 264 16.43 -5.97 -15.06
CA LYS A 264 17.46 -7.02 -15.15
C LYS A 264 17.05 -8.29 -14.40
N SER A 265 16.41 -8.13 -13.26
CA SER A 265 16.00 -9.23 -12.38
C SER A 265 14.71 -9.92 -12.84
N THR A 266 13.80 -9.23 -13.54
CA THR A 266 12.52 -9.78 -14.01
C THR A 266 12.57 -10.32 -15.44
N ALA A 267 13.49 -9.85 -16.28
CA ALA A 267 13.57 -10.22 -17.70
C ALA A 267 13.76 -11.73 -17.96
N ASN A 268 14.33 -12.46 -17.03
CA ASN A 268 14.69 -13.87 -17.23
C ASN A 268 13.74 -14.88 -16.56
N HIS A 269 12.70 -14.46 -15.82
CA HIS A 269 11.98 -15.36 -14.90
C HIS A 269 10.46 -15.20 -14.86
N SER A 270 9.82 -14.46 -15.78
CA SER A 270 8.40 -14.11 -15.62
C SER A 270 7.51 -14.82 -16.66
N GLU A 271 6.72 -15.80 -16.21
CA GLU A 271 5.57 -16.32 -16.96
C GLU A 271 4.41 -15.31 -17.02
N ALA A 272 4.37 -14.32 -16.09
CA ALA A 272 3.34 -13.28 -16.02
C ALA A 272 3.91 -11.92 -16.44
N PRO A 273 3.27 -11.18 -17.36
CA PRO A 273 3.79 -9.92 -17.88
C PRO A 273 3.78 -8.81 -16.82
N VAL A 274 4.97 -8.33 -16.44
CA VAL A 274 5.14 -7.10 -15.65
C VAL A 274 5.38 -5.95 -16.61
N VAL A 275 4.49 -4.97 -16.60
CA VAL A 275 4.57 -3.76 -17.41
C VAL A 275 5.03 -2.60 -16.54
N THR A 276 6.17 -2.00 -16.86
CA THR A 276 6.68 -0.85 -16.14
C THR A 276 6.14 0.44 -16.75
N GLU A 277 5.56 1.29 -15.91
CA GLU A 277 4.96 2.57 -16.29
C GLU A 277 5.53 3.69 -15.43
N TYR A 278 5.83 4.82 -16.04
CA TYR A 278 6.44 5.96 -15.37
C TYR A 278 5.45 7.10 -15.17
N PHE A 279 5.56 7.74 -14.01
CA PHE A 279 4.71 8.88 -13.66
C PHE A 279 5.56 10.05 -13.19
N SER A 280 5.15 11.27 -13.57
CA SER A 280 5.77 12.52 -13.12
C SER A 280 4.72 13.57 -12.83
N GLY A 281 5.11 14.58 -12.03
CA GLY A 281 4.25 15.71 -11.65
C GLY A 281 3.90 15.75 -10.17
N PRO A 282 3.06 16.73 -9.78
CA PRO A 282 2.66 16.95 -8.40
C PRO A 282 1.73 15.84 -7.87
N HIS A 283 1.48 15.84 -6.56
CA HIS A 283 0.41 15.01 -6.02
C HIS A 283 -0.91 15.31 -6.74
N PRO A 284 -1.65 14.31 -7.27
CA PRO A 284 -1.67 12.89 -6.89
C PRO A 284 -0.90 11.94 -7.84
N ALA A 285 0.18 12.36 -8.51
CA ALA A 285 0.92 11.51 -9.46
C ALA A 285 1.33 10.14 -8.88
N GLY A 286 1.59 10.04 -7.56
CA GLY A 286 1.89 8.79 -6.86
C GLY A 286 0.69 8.02 -6.32
N ASN A 287 -0.52 8.42 -6.67
CA ASN A 287 -1.73 7.78 -6.12
C ASN A 287 -2.14 6.55 -6.96
N PRO A 288 -2.28 5.36 -6.36
CA PRO A 288 -2.70 4.16 -7.09
C PRO A 288 -4.05 4.31 -7.81
N GLY A 289 -4.96 5.12 -7.28
CA GLY A 289 -6.24 5.40 -7.94
C GLY A 289 -6.07 6.12 -9.29
N LEU A 290 -5.08 7.00 -9.40
CA LEU A 290 -4.74 7.68 -10.65
C LEU A 290 -4.09 6.70 -11.65
N HIS A 291 -3.16 5.88 -11.20
CA HIS A 291 -2.51 4.88 -12.04
C HIS A 291 -3.54 3.93 -12.66
N ILE A 292 -4.45 3.42 -11.84
CA ILE A 292 -5.53 2.54 -12.28
C ILE A 292 -6.44 3.25 -13.30
N HIS A 293 -6.79 4.51 -13.03
CA HIS A 293 -7.65 5.27 -13.94
C HIS A 293 -7.02 5.46 -15.32
N LEU A 294 -5.72 5.69 -15.38
CA LEU A 294 -5.02 5.97 -16.63
C LEU A 294 -4.64 4.71 -17.42
N LEU A 295 -4.26 3.63 -16.72
CA LEU A 295 -3.71 2.44 -17.36
C LEU A 295 -4.76 1.36 -17.61
N ASP A 296 -5.62 1.12 -16.62
CA ASP A 296 -6.61 0.04 -16.68
C ASP A 296 -7.81 0.34 -15.78
N PRO A 297 -8.71 1.24 -16.20
CA PRO A 297 -9.80 1.75 -15.37
C PRO A 297 -10.78 0.66 -14.95
N VAL A 298 -11.21 0.74 -13.70
CA VAL A 298 -12.21 -0.15 -13.11
C VAL A 298 -13.62 0.26 -13.51
N HIS A 299 -14.50 -0.72 -13.57
CA HIS A 299 -15.94 -0.51 -13.78
C HIS A 299 -16.74 -1.58 -13.00
N ARG A 300 -18.07 -1.58 -13.13
CA ARG A 300 -18.97 -2.43 -12.33
C ARG A 300 -18.58 -3.91 -12.29
N ASN A 301 -18.06 -4.44 -13.39
CA ASN A 301 -17.76 -5.87 -13.56
C ASN A 301 -16.23 -6.13 -13.61
N LYS A 302 -15.41 -5.15 -13.24
CA LYS A 302 -13.95 -5.27 -13.29
C LYS A 302 -13.35 -4.81 -11.99
N THR A 303 -12.65 -5.73 -11.34
CA THR A 303 -11.88 -5.46 -10.11
C THR A 303 -10.40 -5.60 -10.39
N VAL A 304 -9.61 -4.64 -9.93
CA VAL A 304 -8.15 -4.72 -9.91
C VAL A 304 -7.66 -4.65 -8.48
N TRP A 305 -6.44 -5.13 -8.25
CA TRP A 305 -5.80 -5.01 -6.94
C TRP A 305 -4.65 -4.03 -7.02
N HIS A 306 -4.27 -3.49 -5.88
CA HIS A 306 -3.04 -2.72 -5.73
C HIS A 306 -2.33 -3.06 -4.43
N ILE A 307 -1.01 -2.85 -4.43
CA ILE A 307 -0.11 -3.13 -3.31
C ILE A 307 1.02 -2.10 -3.30
N GLY A 308 1.51 -1.75 -2.11
CA GLY A 308 2.63 -0.85 -1.92
C GLY A 308 3.99 -1.57 -2.04
N TYR A 309 5.02 -0.82 -2.40
CA TYR A 309 6.35 -1.35 -2.66
C TYR A 309 7.00 -2.06 -1.45
N GLN A 310 6.81 -1.57 -0.22
CA GLN A 310 7.35 -2.21 0.97
C GLN A 310 6.68 -3.56 1.27
N ASP A 311 5.38 -3.66 0.97
CA ASP A 311 4.67 -4.93 1.12
C ASP A 311 5.15 -5.97 0.10
N VAL A 312 5.48 -5.53 -1.11
CA VAL A 312 6.08 -6.41 -2.13
C VAL A 312 7.44 -6.94 -1.67
N ALA A 313 8.31 -6.08 -1.13
CA ALA A 313 9.59 -6.51 -0.56
C ALA A 313 9.39 -7.48 0.62
N SER A 314 8.46 -7.17 1.51
CA SER A 314 8.10 -8.04 2.65
C SER A 314 7.58 -9.42 2.21
N ILE A 315 6.80 -9.48 1.12
CA ILE A 315 6.39 -10.75 0.49
C ILE A 315 7.63 -11.52 -0.01
N GLY A 316 8.53 -10.87 -0.73
CA GLY A 316 9.74 -11.52 -1.20
C GLY A 316 10.59 -12.10 -0.07
N ARG A 317 10.73 -11.38 1.04
CA ARG A 317 11.44 -11.83 2.24
C ARG A 317 10.73 -12.99 2.93
N LEU A 318 9.38 -12.96 3.01
CA LEU A 318 8.59 -14.06 3.54
C LEU A 318 8.87 -15.37 2.80
N PHE A 319 8.88 -15.35 1.47
CA PHE A 319 9.14 -16.54 0.64
C PHE A 319 10.60 -16.98 0.66
N ALA A 320 11.54 -16.08 0.97
CA ALA A 320 12.94 -16.42 1.15
C ALA A 320 13.23 -17.08 2.51
N THR A 321 12.50 -16.66 3.55
CA THR A 321 12.87 -16.99 4.94
C THR A 321 11.85 -17.83 5.69
N GLY A 322 10.62 -17.91 5.21
CA GLY A 322 9.48 -18.52 5.93
C GLY A 322 9.03 -17.71 7.14
N ARG A 323 9.52 -16.48 7.32
CA ARG A 323 9.21 -15.63 8.48
C ARG A 323 8.44 -14.38 8.07
N LEU A 324 7.43 -14.03 8.87
CA LEU A 324 6.69 -12.79 8.67
C LEU A 324 7.60 -11.58 8.89
N ASP A 325 7.84 -10.82 7.82
CA ASP A 325 8.53 -9.54 7.88
C ASP A 325 7.56 -8.44 8.31
N VAL A 326 7.92 -7.74 9.37
CA VAL A 326 7.09 -6.68 9.97
C VAL A 326 7.78 -5.32 9.93
N GLU A 327 9.01 -5.27 9.42
CA GLU A 327 9.77 -4.02 9.33
C GLU A 327 9.15 -3.06 8.31
N ARG A 328 9.19 -1.78 8.62
CA ARG A 328 8.76 -0.69 7.74
C ARG A 328 9.71 0.50 7.88
N VAL A 329 10.12 1.04 6.76
CA VAL A 329 10.75 2.36 6.74
C VAL A 329 9.67 3.41 6.57
N ILE A 330 9.63 4.36 7.50
CA ILE A 330 8.64 5.42 7.49
C ILE A 330 9.31 6.79 7.61
N SER A 331 8.63 7.81 7.14
CA SER A 331 9.00 9.20 7.38
C SER A 331 8.42 9.67 8.71
N LEU A 332 9.24 10.21 9.59
CA LEU A 332 8.82 11.04 10.73
C LEU A 332 9.07 12.50 10.33
N ALA A 333 8.00 13.27 10.15
CA ALA A 333 8.11 14.58 9.50
C ALA A 333 6.97 15.53 9.89
N GLY A 334 7.18 16.80 9.62
CA GLY A 334 6.22 17.87 9.86
C GLY A 334 6.85 19.05 10.60
N PRO A 335 6.19 20.22 10.60
CA PRO A 335 6.76 21.45 11.15
C PRO A 335 7.24 21.37 12.61
N PRO A 336 6.57 20.63 13.53
CA PRO A 336 7.00 20.52 14.92
C PRO A 336 8.07 19.45 15.17
N VAL A 337 8.47 18.65 14.17
CA VAL A 337 9.50 17.64 14.32
C VAL A 337 10.87 18.31 14.29
N ALA A 338 11.67 18.13 15.33
CA ALA A 338 12.99 18.78 15.45
C ALA A 338 13.99 18.27 14.40
N ASP A 339 13.99 16.98 14.11
CA ASP A 339 14.86 16.34 13.12
C ASP A 339 14.03 15.43 12.20
N PRO A 340 13.39 16.00 11.14
CA PRO A 340 12.62 15.23 10.18
C PRO A 340 13.50 14.25 9.39
N ARG A 341 13.18 12.95 9.45
CA ARG A 341 14.03 11.88 8.89
C ARG A 341 13.25 10.62 8.53
N LEU A 342 13.93 9.65 7.92
CA LEU A 342 13.42 8.30 7.77
C LEU A 342 13.90 7.42 8.93
N VAL A 343 13.00 6.62 9.46
CA VAL A 343 13.27 5.69 10.55
C VAL A 343 12.79 4.28 10.18
N ARG A 344 13.49 3.25 10.67
CA ARG A 344 13.00 1.88 10.65
C ARG A 344 12.04 1.70 11.81
N ALA A 345 10.80 1.42 11.50
CA ALA A 345 9.74 1.10 12.44
C ALA A 345 9.20 -0.30 12.13
N ARG A 346 8.01 -0.60 12.60
CA ARG A 346 7.34 -1.86 12.31
C ARG A 346 5.85 -1.67 12.11
N LEU A 347 5.22 -2.66 11.50
CA LEU A 347 3.76 -2.69 11.33
C LEU A 347 3.07 -2.48 12.67
N GLY A 348 2.12 -1.56 12.70
CA GLY A 348 1.32 -1.29 13.88
C GLY A 348 2.07 -0.65 15.05
N ALA A 349 3.29 -0.13 14.87
CA ALA A 349 4.07 0.49 15.95
C ALA A 349 3.30 1.60 16.67
N CYS A 350 3.46 1.68 17.98
CA CYS A 350 2.95 2.80 18.77
C CYS A 350 3.57 4.11 18.29
N ILE A 351 2.75 5.08 17.93
CA ILE A 351 3.23 6.35 17.37
C ILE A 351 3.96 7.19 18.42
N GLU A 352 3.60 7.08 19.69
CA GLU A 352 4.35 7.70 20.77
C GLU A 352 5.80 7.22 20.81
N ASP A 353 6.05 5.90 20.62
CA ASP A 353 7.40 5.34 20.54
C ASP A 353 8.14 5.80 19.27
N VAL A 354 7.42 6.00 18.15
CA VAL A 354 8.00 6.50 16.89
C VAL A 354 8.45 7.95 17.03
N VAL A 355 7.64 8.77 17.66
CA VAL A 355 7.92 10.21 17.81
C VAL A 355 8.94 10.46 18.92
N GLY A 356 8.91 9.70 20.01
CA GLY A 356 9.83 9.83 21.12
C GLY A 356 9.93 11.26 21.67
N SER A 357 11.17 11.75 21.83
CA SER A 357 11.46 13.11 22.31
C SER A 357 11.63 14.15 21.20
N ASP A 358 11.35 13.81 19.95
CA ASP A 358 11.70 14.63 18.78
C ASP A 358 10.77 15.82 18.51
N LEU A 359 9.90 16.14 19.44
CA LEU A 359 8.96 17.24 19.30
C LEU A 359 9.54 18.53 19.87
N ALA A 360 9.72 19.52 18.99
CA ALA A 360 10.29 20.82 19.34
C ALA A 360 9.27 21.83 19.91
N SER A 361 7.98 21.49 19.94
CA SER A 361 6.90 22.43 20.23
C SER A 361 6.29 22.22 21.61
N GLN A 362 5.98 23.33 22.30
CA GLN A 362 5.17 23.35 23.54
C GLN A 362 3.67 23.50 23.27
N THR A 363 3.25 23.56 22.00
CA THR A 363 1.85 23.67 21.60
C THR A 363 1.18 22.31 21.51
N GLU A 364 -0.15 22.29 21.56
CA GLU A 364 -0.91 21.06 21.33
C GLU A 364 -0.66 20.55 19.91
N LEU A 365 -0.30 19.28 19.79
CA LEU A 365 0.09 18.66 18.53
C LEU A 365 -0.94 17.64 18.09
N ARG A 366 -1.10 17.53 16.76
CA ARG A 366 -1.82 16.45 16.11
C ARG A 366 -0.82 15.46 15.51
N LEU A 367 -0.80 14.27 16.08
CA LEU A 367 -0.08 13.13 15.50
C LEU A 367 -0.98 12.45 14.47
N ILE A 368 -0.42 12.19 13.29
CA ILE A 368 -1.16 11.61 12.17
C ILE A 368 -0.44 10.34 11.73
N SER A 369 -1.14 9.23 11.77
CA SER A 369 -0.75 8.00 11.10
C SER A 369 -1.02 8.17 9.61
N GLY A 370 0.03 8.34 8.80
CA GLY A 370 -0.07 8.64 7.38
C GLY A 370 0.19 10.11 7.02
N SER A 371 -0.16 10.48 5.79
CA SER A 371 0.06 11.83 5.28
C SER A 371 -0.94 12.84 5.81
N VAL A 372 -0.56 14.11 5.80
CA VAL A 372 -1.46 15.22 6.17
C VAL A 372 -2.72 15.31 5.28
N LEU A 373 -2.72 14.69 4.11
CA LEU A 373 -3.85 14.70 3.17
C LEU A 373 -4.84 13.55 3.39
N ALA A 374 -4.35 12.37 3.79
CA ALA A 374 -5.15 11.14 3.80
C ALA A 374 -4.99 10.32 5.09
N GLY A 375 -4.06 10.69 5.96
CA GLY A 375 -3.79 10.00 7.22
C GLY A 375 -4.90 10.19 8.25
N LYS A 376 -4.82 9.43 9.31
CA LYS A 376 -5.78 9.44 10.43
C LYS A 376 -5.12 10.01 11.67
N LYS A 377 -5.88 10.78 12.47
CA LYS A 377 -5.40 11.21 13.79
C LYS A 377 -5.06 9.97 14.63
N ALA A 378 -3.82 9.91 15.09
CA ALA A 378 -3.36 8.89 16.01
C ALA A 378 -3.57 9.42 17.44
N ASP A 379 -4.49 8.82 18.16
CA ASP A 379 -4.89 9.31 19.48
C ASP A 379 -5.30 8.17 20.41
N GLY A 380 -4.80 8.23 21.63
CA GLY A 380 -5.14 7.32 22.71
C GLY A 380 -4.78 5.85 22.48
N ASN A 381 -5.26 5.01 23.39
CA ASN A 381 -4.89 3.58 23.44
C ASN A 381 -5.44 2.75 22.27
N SER A 382 -6.47 3.23 21.57
CA SER A 382 -7.11 2.48 20.49
C SER A 382 -6.57 2.79 19.10
N PHE A 383 -6.14 4.04 18.84
CA PHE A 383 -5.78 4.54 17.52
C PHE A 383 -4.37 5.15 17.45
N GLY A 384 -3.63 5.18 18.55
CA GLY A 384 -2.26 5.71 18.63
C GLY A 384 -1.21 4.85 17.94
N TYR A 385 -1.54 4.20 16.83
CA TYR A 385 -0.70 3.21 16.16
C TYR A 385 -0.55 3.50 14.67
N LEU A 386 0.58 3.08 14.11
CA LEU A 386 0.85 3.16 12.66
C LEU A 386 -0.11 2.26 11.90
N GLY A 387 -0.87 2.83 10.97
CA GLY A 387 -1.80 2.09 10.12
C GLY A 387 -1.08 1.09 9.20
N ARG A 388 -1.78 0.02 8.85
CA ARG A 388 -1.24 -1.10 8.03
C ARG A 388 -0.62 -0.65 6.71
N HIS A 389 -1.18 0.38 6.08
CA HIS A 389 -0.78 0.84 4.76
C HIS A 389 -0.01 2.16 4.79
N GLU A 390 0.23 2.71 5.99
CA GLU A 390 0.86 4.01 6.13
C GLU A 390 2.39 3.90 6.07
N ARG A 391 3.01 4.92 5.49
CA ARG A 391 4.46 5.00 5.25
C ARG A 391 5.08 6.22 5.91
N GLN A 392 4.31 6.95 6.70
CA GLN A 392 4.77 8.14 7.41
C GLN A 392 3.97 8.39 8.68
N VAL A 393 4.60 9.08 9.61
CA VAL A 393 3.99 9.76 10.73
C VAL A 393 4.18 11.25 10.51
N SER A 394 3.06 11.95 10.34
CA SER A 394 3.06 13.40 10.14
C SER A 394 2.67 14.10 11.43
N VAL A 395 3.40 15.15 11.80
CA VAL A 395 3.12 15.94 12.99
C VAL A 395 2.83 17.38 12.58
N ILE A 396 1.70 17.92 13.06
CA ILE A 396 1.32 19.31 12.83
C ILE A 396 0.78 19.93 14.14
N ALA A 397 0.70 21.24 14.23
CA ALA A 397 -0.01 21.90 15.30
C ALA A 397 -1.52 21.59 15.22
N GLU A 398 -2.20 21.44 16.37
CA GLU A 398 -3.64 21.10 16.38
C GLU A 398 -4.51 22.18 15.72
N GLY A 399 -4.07 23.45 15.72
CA GLY A 399 -4.75 24.55 15.02
C GLY A 399 -6.19 24.75 15.47
N ARG A 400 -6.41 25.02 16.76
CA ARG A 400 -7.76 25.27 17.30
C ARG A 400 -8.27 26.67 17.00
N GLU A 401 -7.36 27.62 16.76
CA GLU A 401 -7.70 28.97 16.36
C GLU A 401 -7.94 29.02 14.85
N ARG A 402 -9.08 29.53 14.47
CA ARG A 402 -9.41 29.84 13.06
C ARG A 402 -9.27 31.32 12.86
N GLU A 403 -8.42 31.73 11.94
CA GLU A 403 -8.37 33.10 11.44
C GLU A 403 -9.63 33.43 10.63
#